data_fe5970e8fe8ee589d2ba6697bb9337c3
#
_entry.id   fe5970e8fe8ee589d2ba6697bb9337c3
#
_cell.length_a   1.000
_cell.length_b   1.000
_cell.length_c   1.000
_cell.angle_alpha   90.00
_cell.angle_beta   90.00
_cell.angle_gamma   90.00
#
_symmetry.space_group_name_H-M   'P 1'
#
loop_
_entity.id
_entity.type
_entity.pdbx_description
1 polymer ?
#
loop_
_entity_poly.entity_id
_entity_poly.type
_entity_poly.pdbx_seq_one_letter_code
_entity_poly.pdbx_strand_id
1 'polypeptide(L)'
;MRYPNLNPEKALIWRIVHRDNLPWILDHGLHCGNSAVHAEQWVNIGHPELIGRRATHPVPLPPGGFLNDYVPFYFTPFSPMLSNIHTGRGVQKRQNEEIVILVSSMHHLQRQGVSCLFTDSHAYYQWAQFYSELTDLDKID
;
A
#
# COMPACT_ATOMS: atom_id res chain seq x y z
N MET A 1 -7.58 -16.92 11.35
CA MET A 1 -8.80 -16.71 10.53
C MET A 1 -8.39 -16.05 9.23
N ARG A 2 -8.85 -16.57 8.12
CA ARG A 2 -8.55 -15.98 6.83
C ARG A 2 -9.20 -14.61 6.68
N TYR A 3 -8.52 -13.73 5.96
CA TYR A 3 -9.05 -12.42 5.62
C TYR A 3 -10.30 -12.61 4.73
N PRO A 4 -11.50 -12.22 5.19
CA PRO A 4 -12.75 -12.60 4.49
C PRO A 4 -12.90 -11.93 3.12
N ASN A 5 -12.21 -10.83 2.88
CA ASN A 5 -12.31 -10.08 1.63
C ASN A 5 -11.25 -10.47 0.60
N LEU A 6 -10.29 -11.33 0.97
CA LEU A 6 -9.29 -11.79 0.05
C LEU A 6 -9.81 -12.98 -0.75
N ASN A 7 -9.81 -12.83 -2.07
CA ASN A 7 -10.04 -13.91 -3.01
C ASN A 7 -8.70 -14.20 -3.70
N PRO A 8 -8.02 -15.33 -3.39
CA PRO A 8 -6.68 -15.60 -3.95
C PRO A 8 -6.66 -15.68 -5.47
N GLU A 9 -7.77 -16.09 -6.11
CA GLU A 9 -7.85 -16.16 -7.57
C GLU A 9 -7.83 -14.78 -8.21
N LYS A 10 -8.48 -13.79 -7.58
CA LYS A 10 -8.49 -12.40 -8.05
C LYS A 10 -7.35 -11.59 -7.48
N ALA A 11 -7.04 -11.81 -6.20
CA ALA A 11 -5.98 -11.13 -5.46
C ALA A 11 -5.98 -9.61 -5.70
N LEU A 12 -7.15 -8.98 -5.55
CA LEU A 12 -7.31 -7.55 -5.74
C LEU A 12 -6.55 -6.78 -4.66
N ILE A 13 -5.97 -5.66 -5.08
CA ILE A 13 -5.23 -4.77 -4.19
C ILE A 13 -5.75 -3.35 -4.35
N TRP A 14 -5.81 -2.62 -3.24
CA TRP A 14 -6.36 -1.27 -3.17
C TRP A 14 -5.37 -0.30 -2.56
N ARG A 15 -5.27 0.90 -3.14
CA ARG A 15 -4.48 1.99 -2.60
C ARG A 15 -5.32 3.25 -2.51
N ILE A 16 -5.35 3.86 -1.34
CA ILE A 16 -6.05 5.11 -1.09
C ILE A 16 -5.12 6.27 -1.39
N VAL A 17 -5.57 7.20 -2.23
CA VAL A 17 -4.81 8.42 -2.55
C VAL A 17 -5.73 9.63 -2.48
N HIS A 18 -5.15 10.82 -2.28
CA HIS A 18 -5.90 12.07 -2.38
C HIS A 18 -6.17 12.37 -3.86
N ARG A 19 -7.39 12.87 -4.16
CA ARG A 19 -7.80 13.17 -5.55
C ARG A 19 -6.86 14.14 -6.26
N ASP A 20 -6.26 15.08 -5.53
CA ASP A 20 -5.37 16.09 -6.12
C ASP A 20 -4.04 15.48 -6.61
N ASN A 21 -3.70 14.27 -6.14
CA ASN A 21 -2.53 13.55 -6.61
C ASN A 21 -2.79 12.78 -7.91
N LEU A 22 -4.04 12.56 -8.27
CA LEU A 22 -4.40 11.68 -9.38
C LEU A 22 -3.85 12.15 -10.73
N PRO A 23 -3.93 13.44 -11.11
CA PRO A 23 -3.35 13.88 -12.39
C PRO A 23 -1.86 13.57 -12.51
N TRP A 24 -1.09 13.79 -11.45
CA TRP A 24 0.33 13.47 -11.43
C TRP A 24 0.58 11.97 -11.58
N ILE A 25 -0.23 11.13 -10.88
CA ILE A 25 -0.13 9.68 -10.96
C ILE A 25 -0.41 9.18 -12.38
N LEU A 26 -1.40 9.76 -13.06
CA LEU A 26 -1.74 9.38 -14.43
C LEU A 26 -0.62 9.71 -15.40
N ASP A 27 0.13 10.80 -15.15
CA ASP A 27 1.23 11.22 -16.01
C ASP A 27 2.54 10.50 -15.70
N HIS A 28 2.82 10.15 -14.46
CA HIS A 28 4.12 9.65 -14.01
C HIS A 28 4.08 8.24 -13.39
N GLY A 29 2.90 7.69 -13.11
CA GLY A 29 2.75 6.43 -12.38
C GLY A 29 2.87 6.60 -10.88
N LEU A 30 2.78 5.46 -10.16
CA LEU A 30 2.97 5.42 -8.71
C LEU A 30 4.45 5.23 -8.41
N HIS A 31 4.96 6.02 -7.47
CA HIS A 31 6.34 5.96 -7.01
C HIS A 31 6.40 5.76 -5.50
N CYS A 32 7.40 5.02 -5.03
CA CYS A 32 7.64 4.85 -3.60
C CYS A 32 8.19 6.13 -2.98
N GLY A 33 8.16 6.21 -1.65
CA GLY A 33 8.63 7.40 -0.94
C GLY A 33 10.10 7.73 -1.18
N ASN A 34 10.93 6.70 -1.44
CA ASN A 34 12.37 6.88 -1.69
C ASN A 34 12.71 7.11 -3.16
N SER A 35 11.72 7.16 -4.06
CA SER A 35 11.97 7.43 -5.48
C SER A 35 12.57 8.81 -5.68
N ALA A 36 13.45 8.94 -6.68
CA ALA A 36 13.96 10.23 -7.12
C ALA A 36 12.89 11.06 -7.87
N VAL A 37 11.81 10.42 -8.29
CA VAL A 37 10.71 11.07 -9.01
C VAL A 37 9.61 11.42 -8.00
N HIS A 38 9.39 12.71 -7.76
CA HIS A 38 8.43 13.21 -6.77
C HIS A 38 7.55 14.29 -7.37
N ALA A 39 6.28 14.31 -6.94
CA ALA A 39 5.40 15.46 -7.16
C ALA A 39 5.77 16.56 -6.16
N GLU A 40 5.90 17.80 -6.63
CA GLU A 40 6.22 18.95 -5.75
C GLU A 40 5.09 19.25 -4.75
N GLN A 41 3.85 18.99 -5.14
CA GLN A 41 2.66 19.31 -4.36
C GLN A 41 1.87 18.05 -3.99
N TRP A 42 2.59 17.01 -3.55
CA TRP A 42 1.94 15.76 -3.13
C TRP A 42 1.15 15.95 -1.85
N VAL A 43 -0.11 15.51 -1.84
CA VAL A 43 -0.96 15.55 -0.65
C VAL A 43 -0.86 14.21 0.07
N ASN A 44 -0.27 14.21 1.26
CA ASN A 44 -0.18 13.03 2.11
C ASN A 44 -1.46 12.85 2.92
N ILE A 45 -1.97 11.62 2.96
CA ILE A 45 -3.16 11.27 3.75
C ILE A 45 -2.87 10.22 4.83
N GLY A 46 -1.69 9.59 4.79
CA GLY A 46 -1.28 8.60 5.76
C GLY A 46 -0.78 9.21 7.07
N HIS A 47 -0.60 8.36 8.08
CA HIS A 47 -0.11 8.77 9.39
C HIS A 47 1.36 9.20 9.26
N PRO A 48 1.71 10.46 9.59
CA PRO A 48 3.07 10.99 9.35
C PRO A 48 4.17 10.19 10.06
N GLU A 49 3.92 9.74 11.27
CA GLU A 49 4.88 8.96 12.04
C GLU A 49 5.17 7.61 11.38
N LEU A 50 4.13 6.93 10.88
CA LEU A 50 4.29 5.65 10.18
C LEU A 50 5.01 5.83 8.85
N ILE A 51 4.73 6.92 8.13
CA ILE A 51 5.43 7.26 6.89
C ILE A 51 6.93 7.42 7.17
N GLY A 52 7.30 8.11 8.24
CA GLY A 52 8.70 8.30 8.63
C GLY A 52 9.38 7.00 9.02
N ARG A 53 8.70 6.12 9.75
CA ARG A 53 9.26 4.84 10.20
C ARG A 53 9.49 3.86 9.06
N ARG A 54 8.74 3.96 7.97
CA ARG A 54 8.94 3.10 6.79
C ARG A 54 10.33 3.26 6.19
N ALA A 55 10.94 4.44 6.33
CA ALA A 55 12.25 4.73 5.77
C ALA A 55 13.38 3.89 6.39
N THR A 56 13.19 3.40 7.61
CA THR A 56 14.21 2.64 8.34
C THR A 56 13.79 1.21 8.66
N HIS A 57 12.61 0.77 8.21
CA HIS A 57 12.12 -0.59 8.47
C HIS A 57 12.57 -1.53 7.35
N PRO A 58 13.50 -2.47 7.63
CA PRO A 58 14.08 -3.32 6.59
C PRO A 58 13.09 -4.37 6.08
N VAL A 59 13.27 -4.75 4.81
CA VAL A 59 12.49 -5.81 4.16
C VAL A 59 13.34 -7.08 4.11
N PRO A 60 12.90 -8.19 4.70
CA PRO A 60 13.72 -9.38 4.85
C PRO A 60 13.88 -10.24 3.60
N LEU A 61 13.03 -10.04 2.58
CA LEU A 61 13.08 -10.80 1.33
C LEU A 61 13.67 -9.96 0.19
N PRO A 62 14.30 -10.60 -0.82
CA PRO A 62 14.67 -9.88 -2.04
C PRO A 62 13.46 -9.23 -2.71
N PRO A 63 13.59 -8.03 -3.29
CA PRO A 63 14.82 -7.29 -3.52
C PRO A 63 15.37 -6.54 -2.30
N GLY A 64 14.77 -6.68 -1.11
CA GLY A 64 15.29 -6.08 0.11
C GLY A 64 15.01 -4.58 0.22
N GLY A 65 15.95 -3.85 0.81
CA GLY A 65 15.77 -2.43 1.07
C GLY A 65 14.90 -2.15 2.28
N PHE A 66 14.18 -1.04 2.25
CA PHE A 66 13.29 -0.60 3.33
C PHE A 66 11.86 -0.48 2.82
N LEU A 67 10.88 -0.45 3.73
CA LEU A 67 9.46 -0.36 3.34
C LEU A 67 9.20 0.85 2.45
N ASN A 68 9.94 1.96 2.66
CA ASN A 68 9.75 3.17 1.86
C ASN A 68 10.30 3.06 0.43
N ASP A 69 10.96 1.94 0.10
CA ASP A 69 11.34 1.60 -1.27
C ASP A 69 10.21 0.92 -2.05
N TYR A 70 9.04 0.74 -1.42
CA TYR A 70 7.89 0.04 -1.99
C TYR A 70 6.66 0.93 -2.00
N VAL A 71 5.79 0.72 -2.99
CA VAL A 71 4.47 1.35 -3.03
C VAL A 71 3.49 0.45 -2.28
N PRO A 72 2.90 0.90 -1.17
CA PRO A 72 2.03 0.05 -0.36
C PRO A 72 0.62 -0.03 -0.94
N PHE A 73 0.06 -1.25 -0.88
CA PHE A 73 -1.33 -1.54 -1.19
C PHE A 73 -1.91 -2.41 -0.08
N TYR A 74 -3.23 -2.46 0.01
CA TYR A 74 -3.96 -3.34 0.93
C TYR A 74 -4.74 -4.39 0.15
N PHE A 75 -5.03 -5.52 0.79
CA PHE A 75 -5.90 -6.55 0.21
C PHE A 75 -7.39 -6.25 0.45
N THR A 76 -7.72 -5.07 0.95
CA THR A 76 -9.08 -4.63 1.24
C THR A 76 -9.25 -3.14 1.01
N PRO A 77 -10.43 -2.67 0.56
CA PRO A 77 -10.75 -1.24 0.58
C PRO A 77 -11.06 -0.72 2.00
N PHE A 78 -11.32 -1.63 2.96
CA PHE A 78 -11.72 -1.28 4.33
C PHE A 78 -10.51 -1.30 5.27
N SER A 79 -9.45 -0.57 4.90
CA SER A 79 -8.23 -0.51 5.71
C SER A 79 -8.44 0.35 6.97
N PRO A 80 -7.65 0.11 8.04
CA PRO A 80 -7.64 1.02 9.20
C PRO A 80 -7.31 2.46 8.83
N MET A 81 -6.49 2.66 7.78
CA MET A 81 -6.16 3.99 7.30
C MET A 81 -7.40 4.75 6.82
N LEU A 82 -8.32 4.09 6.11
CA LEU A 82 -9.56 4.73 5.66
C LEU A 82 -10.41 5.18 6.85
N SER A 83 -10.55 4.34 7.88
CA SER A 83 -11.24 4.69 9.12
C SER A 83 -10.60 5.90 9.80
N ASN A 84 -9.27 5.94 9.88
CA ASN A 84 -8.55 7.06 10.48
C ASN A 84 -8.77 8.38 9.72
N ILE A 85 -8.82 8.32 8.40
CA ILE A 85 -9.09 9.49 7.55
C ILE A 85 -10.50 10.04 7.83
N HIS A 86 -11.49 9.16 7.95
CA HIS A 86 -12.87 9.57 8.24
C HIS A 86 -13.05 10.18 9.63
N THR A 87 -12.34 9.66 10.62
CA THR A 87 -12.47 10.09 12.01
C THR A 87 -11.47 11.16 12.42
N GLY A 88 -10.39 11.36 11.65
CA GLY A 88 -9.30 12.26 11.99
C GLY A 88 -8.35 11.71 13.04
N ARG A 89 -8.38 10.40 13.29
CA ARG A 89 -7.54 9.76 14.31
C ARG A 89 -6.09 9.62 13.81
N GLY A 90 -5.20 10.46 14.33
CA GLY A 90 -3.78 10.47 13.98
C GLY A 90 -3.47 11.02 12.60
N VAL A 91 -4.48 11.43 11.82
CA VAL A 91 -4.33 12.02 10.48
C VAL A 91 -5.34 13.14 10.31
N GLN A 92 -5.16 13.98 9.29
CA GLN A 92 -6.14 14.98 8.96
C GLN A 92 -7.44 14.32 8.47
N LYS A 93 -8.57 14.73 9.05
CA LYS A 93 -9.89 14.27 8.61
C LYS A 93 -10.18 14.78 7.20
N ARG A 94 -10.70 13.90 6.35
CA ARG A 94 -11.00 14.20 4.96
C ARG A 94 -12.42 13.75 4.59
N GLN A 95 -13.02 14.45 3.64
CA GLN A 95 -14.32 14.08 3.08
C GLN A 95 -14.15 12.96 2.04
N ASN A 96 -15.21 12.19 1.80
CA ASN A 96 -15.17 11.11 0.80
C ASN A 96 -14.78 11.62 -0.60
N GLU A 97 -15.21 12.83 -0.95
CA GLU A 97 -14.94 13.44 -2.25
C GLU A 97 -13.46 13.73 -2.48
N GLU A 98 -12.66 13.78 -1.42
CA GLU A 98 -11.21 13.99 -1.51
C GLU A 98 -10.43 12.70 -1.74
N ILE A 99 -11.08 11.53 -1.62
CA ILE A 99 -10.43 10.23 -1.62
C ILE A 99 -10.72 9.48 -2.91
N VAL A 100 -9.66 8.93 -3.50
CA VAL A 100 -9.74 8.01 -4.65
C VAL A 100 -9.10 6.70 -4.24
N ILE A 101 -9.72 5.58 -4.63
CA ILE A 101 -9.17 4.25 -4.39
C ILE A 101 -8.70 3.68 -5.73
N LEU A 102 -7.41 3.42 -5.84
CA LEU A 102 -6.81 2.76 -6.99
C LEU A 102 -6.88 1.26 -6.77
N VAL A 103 -7.34 0.52 -7.78
CA VAL A 103 -7.54 -0.93 -7.70
C VAL A 103 -6.73 -1.63 -8.78
N SER A 104 -6.02 -2.68 -8.38
CA SER A 104 -5.31 -3.57 -9.30
C SER A 104 -5.38 -5.00 -8.77
N SER A 105 -4.51 -5.88 -9.23
CA SER A 105 -4.40 -7.24 -8.71
C SER A 105 -2.95 -7.70 -8.71
N MET A 106 -2.62 -8.65 -7.82
CA MET A 106 -1.30 -9.27 -7.78
C MET A 106 -0.97 -9.97 -9.10
N HIS A 107 -1.97 -10.62 -9.70
CA HIS A 107 -1.78 -11.31 -10.99
C HIS A 107 -1.47 -10.33 -12.13
N HIS A 108 -2.12 -9.16 -12.12
CA HIS A 108 -1.84 -8.13 -13.12
C HIS A 108 -0.40 -7.64 -13.00
N LEU A 109 0.05 -7.36 -11.77
CA LEU A 109 1.42 -6.91 -11.53
C LEU A 109 2.44 -7.96 -11.97
N GLN A 110 2.16 -9.24 -11.69
CA GLN A 110 3.03 -10.33 -12.13
C GLN A 110 3.14 -10.39 -13.64
N ARG A 111 2.01 -10.28 -14.36
CA ARG A 111 1.99 -10.26 -15.83
C ARG A 111 2.76 -9.08 -16.42
N GLN A 112 2.78 -7.95 -15.72
CA GLN A 112 3.52 -6.76 -16.14
C GLN A 112 4.99 -6.79 -15.72
N GLY A 113 5.46 -7.87 -15.08
CA GLY A 113 6.85 -7.99 -14.66
C GLY A 113 7.22 -7.12 -13.47
N VAL A 114 6.25 -6.66 -12.68
CA VAL A 114 6.49 -5.84 -11.49
C VAL A 114 6.79 -6.75 -10.30
N SER A 115 7.93 -6.50 -9.64
CA SER A 115 8.30 -7.23 -8.43
C SER A 115 7.38 -6.84 -7.28
N CYS A 116 6.82 -7.84 -6.59
CA CYS A 116 5.88 -7.64 -5.50
C CYS A 116 6.24 -8.49 -4.31
N LEU A 117 6.01 -7.94 -3.11
CA LEU A 117 6.03 -8.67 -1.85
C LEU A 117 4.71 -8.42 -1.14
N PHE A 118 4.26 -9.39 -0.34
CA PHE A 118 3.09 -9.19 0.48
C PHE A 118 3.31 -9.77 1.87
N THR A 119 2.47 -9.38 2.82
CA THR A 119 2.60 -9.76 4.22
C THR A 119 1.28 -10.29 4.76
N ASP A 120 1.36 -11.11 5.80
CA ASP A 120 0.17 -11.66 6.47
C ASP A 120 -0.47 -10.66 7.45
N SER A 121 0.27 -9.61 7.80
CA SER A 121 -0.21 -8.52 8.66
C SER A 121 0.42 -7.22 8.18
N HIS A 122 0.15 -6.10 8.85
CA HIS A 122 0.75 -4.82 8.46
C HIS A 122 2.28 -4.94 8.45
N ALA A 123 2.90 -4.62 7.32
CA ALA A 123 4.34 -4.83 7.09
C ALA A 123 5.25 -4.13 8.10
N TYR A 124 4.75 -3.10 8.74
CA TYR A 124 5.45 -2.35 9.79
C TYR A 124 5.66 -3.19 11.06
N TYR A 125 4.82 -4.18 11.33
CA TYR A 125 4.95 -5.01 12.53
C TYR A 125 6.16 -5.93 12.45
N GLN A 126 6.86 -6.09 13.59
CA GLN A 126 8.02 -6.97 13.66
C GLN A 126 7.68 -8.45 13.41
N TRP A 127 6.44 -8.85 13.74
CA TRP A 127 5.97 -10.23 13.56
C TRP A 127 5.39 -10.50 12.18
N ALA A 128 5.33 -9.50 11.29
CA ALA A 128 4.81 -9.69 9.95
C ALA A 128 5.69 -10.66 9.16
N GLN A 129 5.06 -11.66 8.54
CA GLN A 129 5.74 -12.57 7.63
C GLN A 129 5.63 -12.05 6.21
N PHE A 130 6.75 -12.08 5.47
CA PHE A 130 6.81 -11.61 4.09
C PHE A 130 6.80 -12.78 3.14
N TYR A 131 6.12 -12.60 2.01
CA TYR A 131 5.99 -13.62 0.96
C TYR A 131 6.23 -12.98 -0.40
N SER A 132 6.77 -13.76 -1.34
CA SER A 132 7.02 -13.32 -2.71
C SER A 132 6.28 -14.16 -3.76
N GLU A 133 5.76 -15.33 -3.36
CA GLU A 133 5.11 -16.27 -4.28
C GLU A 133 3.59 -16.18 -4.16
N LEU A 134 2.88 -16.08 -5.30
CA LEU A 134 1.42 -15.98 -5.31
C LEU A 134 0.74 -17.21 -4.67
N THR A 135 1.41 -18.37 -4.69
CA THR A 135 0.92 -19.58 -4.02
C THR A 135 0.76 -19.40 -2.50
N ASP A 136 1.44 -18.42 -1.92
CA ASP A 136 1.36 -18.13 -0.48
C ASP A 136 0.20 -17.19 -0.12
N LEU A 137 -0.61 -16.77 -1.08
CA LEU A 137 -1.76 -15.89 -0.80
C LEU A 137 -2.77 -16.52 0.17
N ASP A 138 -2.84 -17.84 0.24
CA ASP A 138 -3.69 -18.56 1.18
C ASP A 138 -3.25 -18.41 2.65
N LYS A 139 -2.05 -17.88 2.89
CA LYS A 139 -1.52 -17.62 4.24
C LYS A 139 -1.91 -16.27 4.80
N ILE A 140 -2.58 -15.43 4.00
CA ILE A 140 -3.04 -14.12 4.43
C ILE A 140 -4.30 -14.29 5.31
N ASP A 141 -4.26 -13.70 6.49
CA ASP A 141 -5.38 -13.69 7.43
C ASP A 141 -6.22 -12.42 7.34
#